data_e54dc647cf59fb5a4f88c1db95a91378
#
_entry.id   e54dc647cf59fb5a4f88c1db95a91378
#
_cell.length_a   1.000
_cell.length_b   1.000
_cell.length_c   1.000
_cell.angle_alpha   90.00
_cell.angle_beta   90.00
_cell.angle_gamma   90.00
#
_symmetry.space_group_name_H-M   'P 1'
#
loop_
_entity.id
_entity.type
_entity.pdbx_description
1 polymer ?
#
loop_
_entity_poly.entity_id
_entity_poly.type
_entity_poly.pdbx_seq_one_letter_code
_entity_poly.pdbx_strand_id
1 'polypeptide(L)'
;MIKSSFKRNDAGQILSFEVSGHAESGPYGSDLVCAAVSALTISTVNGINALAGFEPIVETNETEGGYLYVELIDNTNQEQTNIAQILLENLLLGLQAIEQEHDEFIQVKTINEK
;
A
#
# COMPACT_ATOMS: atom_id res chain seq x y z
N MET A 1 -10.22 -12.37 -1.45
CA MET A 1 -9.30 -11.93 -0.38
C MET A 1 -8.31 -10.93 -0.93
N ILE A 2 -8.25 -9.77 -0.32
CA ILE A 2 -7.23 -8.78 -0.63
C ILE A 2 -5.98 -9.11 0.19
N LYS A 3 -4.82 -9.12 -0.45
CA LYS A 3 -3.55 -9.39 0.22
C LYS A 3 -2.64 -8.20 0.02
N SER A 4 -2.10 -7.68 1.11
CA SER A 4 -1.17 -6.56 1.09
C SER A 4 0.13 -6.96 1.76
N SER A 5 1.26 -6.66 1.13
CA SER A 5 2.57 -6.90 1.72
C SER A 5 3.45 -5.67 1.58
N PHE A 6 4.19 -5.38 2.64
CA PHE A 6 5.12 -4.26 2.71
C PHE A 6 6.51 -4.83 2.90
N LYS A 7 7.46 -4.38 2.10
CA LYS A 7 8.84 -4.83 2.18
C LYS A 7 9.68 -3.75 2.85
N ARG A 8 10.41 -4.16 3.90
CA ARG A 8 11.31 -3.28 4.65
C ARG A 8 12.76 -3.68 4.41
N ASN A 9 13.66 -2.71 4.44
CA ASN A 9 15.10 -2.99 4.45
C ASN A 9 15.61 -3.21 5.88
N ASP A 10 16.91 -3.46 6.04
CA ASP A 10 17.53 -3.70 7.35
C ASP A 10 17.42 -2.52 8.30
N ALA A 11 17.30 -1.30 7.77
CA ALA A 11 17.11 -0.10 8.58
C ALA A 11 15.66 0.13 8.98
N GLY A 12 14.75 -0.77 8.57
CA GLY A 12 13.33 -0.67 8.89
C GLY A 12 12.52 0.22 7.95
N GLN A 13 13.15 0.77 6.91
CA GLN A 13 12.44 1.61 5.96
C GLN A 13 11.59 0.76 5.01
N ILE A 14 10.42 1.25 4.67
CA ILE A 14 9.56 0.59 3.68
C ILE A 14 10.09 0.93 2.28
N LEU A 15 10.44 -0.10 1.53
CA LEU A 15 10.95 0.04 0.15
C LEU A 15 9.84 -0.04 -0.88
N SER A 16 8.84 -0.87 -0.62
CA SER A 16 7.76 -1.14 -1.57
C SER A 16 6.56 -1.71 -0.86
N PHE A 17 5.42 -1.64 -1.53
CA PHE A 17 4.24 -2.38 -1.10
C PHE A 17 3.50 -2.94 -2.31
N GLU A 18 2.76 -4.01 -2.06
CA GLU A 18 1.95 -4.66 -3.08
C GLU A 18 0.57 -4.95 -2.50
N VAL A 19 -0.45 -4.67 -3.29
CA VAL A 19 -1.82 -5.02 -2.94
C VAL A 19 -2.39 -5.83 -4.10
N SER A 20 -2.89 -7.03 -3.80
CA SER A 20 -3.43 -7.91 -4.84
C SER A 20 -4.74 -8.52 -4.40
N GLY A 21 -5.52 -8.94 -5.37
CA GLY A 21 -6.78 -9.61 -5.16
C GLY A 21 -7.95 -8.66 -5.06
N HIS A 22 -9.10 -9.27 -4.90
CA HIS A 22 -10.36 -8.56 -4.72
C HIS A 22 -11.04 -9.09 -3.47
N ALA A 23 -11.77 -8.24 -2.77
CA ALA A 23 -12.77 -8.73 -1.85
C ALA A 23 -13.82 -9.40 -2.72
N GLU A 24 -14.06 -10.69 -2.51
CA GLU A 24 -14.97 -11.48 -3.33
C GLU A 24 -16.35 -10.84 -3.33
N SER A 25 -17.00 -10.81 -4.47
CA SER A 25 -18.40 -10.39 -4.57
C SER A 25 -19.22 -11.43 -3.80
N GLY A 26 -20.00 -10.98 -2.82
CA GLY A 26 -20.77 -11.89 -1.98
C GLY A 26 -21.21 -11.21 -0.70
N PRO A 27 -20.54 -11.47 0.43
CA PRO A 27 -21.00 -10.91 1.70
C PRO A 27 -21.06 -9.39 1.67
N TYR A 28 -22.07 -8.86 2.29
CA TYR A 28 -22.23 -7.43 2.48
C TYR A 28 -20.98 -6.86 3.16
N GLY A 29 -20.45 -5.78 2.62
CA GLY A 29 -19.27 -5.13 3.17
C GLY A 29 -17.98 -5.35 2.39
N SER A 30 -17.92 -6.38 1.51
CA SER A 30 -16.71 -6.64 0.74
C SER A 30 -16.35 -5.48 -0.18
N ASP A 31 -17.35 -4.84 -0.80
CA ASP A 31 -17.12 -3.68 -1.67
C ASP A 31 -16.62 -2.48 -0.87
N LEU A 32 -17.06 -2.33 0.36
CA LEU A 32 -16.59 -1.28 1.25
C LEU A 32 -15.11 -1.46 1.58
N VAL A 33 -14.68 -2.69 1.83
CA VAL A 33 -13.27 -2.97 2.09
C VAL A 33 -12.43 -2.66 0.85
N CYS A 34 -12.86 -3.07 -0.33
CA CYS A 34 -12.19 -2.73 -1.58
C CYS A 34 -12.07 -1.22 -1.76
N ALA A 35 -13.15 -0.49 -1.53
CA ALA A 35 -13.15 0.97 -1.67
C ALA A 35 -12.22 1.63 -0.67
N ALA A 36 -12.23 1.17 0.58
CA ALA A 36 -11.35 1.71 1.62
C ALA A 36 -9.87 1.48 1.29
N VAL A 37 -9.51 0.26 0.87
CA VAL A 37 -8.14 -0.07 0.49
C VAL A 37 -7.71 0.78 -0.71
N SER A 38 -8.55 0.90 -1.72
CA SER A 38 -8.25 1.71 -2.91
C SER A 38 -8.05 3.18 -2.54
N ALA A 39 -8.92 3.74 -1.70
CA ALA A 39 -8.80 5.13 -1.28
C ALA A 39 -7.47 5.38 -0.55
N LEU A 40 -7.10 4.50 0.36
CA LEU A 40 -5.86 4.65 1.13
C LEU A 40 -4.62 4.50 0.24
N THR A 41 -4.60 3.52 -0.66
CA THR A 41 -3.44 3.27 -1.50
C THR A 41 -3.25 4.37 -2.55
N ILE A 42 -4.33 4.78 -3.20
CA ILE A 42 -4.27 5.88 -4.19
C ILE A 42 -3.87 7.18 -3.50
N SER A 43 -4.45 7.48 -2.34
CA SER A 43 -4.10 8.66 -1.56
C SER A 43 -2.61 8.67 -1.20
N THR A 44 -2.06 7.52 -0.83
CA THR A 44 -0.65 7.41 -0.48
C THR A 44 0.25 7.69 -1.68
N VAL A 45 -0.05 7.11 -2.84
CA VAL A 45 0.72 7.35 -4.08
C VAL A 45 0.67 8.82 -4.45
N ASN A 46 -0.52 9.41 -4.43
CA ASN A 46 -0.70 10.82 -4.73
C ASN A 46 0.03 11.71 -3.71
N GLY A 47 0.01 11.31 -2.44
CA GLY A 47 0.73 12.01 -1.38
C GLY A 47 2.23 12.00 -1.58
N ILE A 48 2.80 10.87 -1.98
CA ILE A 48 4.23 10.80 -2.27
C ILE A 48 4.58 11.77 -3.39
N ASN A 49 3.81 11.78 -4.46
CA ASN A 49 4.05 12.69 -5.58
C ASN A 49 3.90 14.16 -5.14
N ALA A 50 2.79 14.49 -4.49
CA ALA A 50 2.47 15.89 -4.16
C ALA A 50 3.28 16.43 -2.99
N LEU A 51 3.55 15.62 -1.97
CA LEU A 51 4.14 16.06 -0.71
C LEU A 51 5.64 15.75 -0.62
N ALA A 52 6.05 14.57 -1.06
CA ALA A 52 7.47 14.22 -1.10
C ALA A 52 8.15 14.74 -2.37
N GLY A 53 7.38 15.01 -3.42
CA GLY A 53 7.89 15.66 -4.62
C GLY A 53 8.62 14.74 -5.58
N PHE A 54 8.27 13.45 -5.60
CA PHE A 54 8.79 12.54 -6.61
C PHE A 54 7.74 11.48 -6.94
N GLU A 55 7.87 10.87 -8.11
CA GLU A 55 6.98 9.79 -8.53
C GLU A 55 7.60 8.44 -8.19
N PRO A 56 6.94 7.62 -7.36
CA PRO A 56 7.40 6.26 -7.16
C PRO A 56 7.14 5.43 -8.41
N ILE A 57 7.76 4.26 -8.48
CA ILE A 57 7.45 3.29 -9.54
C ILE A 57 6.10 2.66 -9.19
N VAL A 58 5.17 2.68 -10.13
CA VAL A 58 3.82 2.14 -9.93
C VAL A 58 3.50 1.17 -11.05
N GLU A 59 3.08 -0.03 -10.69
CA GLU A 59 2.64 -1.06 -11.63
C GLU A 59 1.23 -1.49 -11.26
N THR A 60 0.37 -1.59 -12.26
CA THR A 60 -1.01 -2.04 -12.10
C THR A 60 -1.32 -3.09 -13.14
N ASN A 61 -2.38 -3.87 -12.91
CA ASN A 61 -2.93 -4.76 -13.93
C ASN A 61 -4.18 -4.11 -14.51
N GLU A 62 -4.03 -3.42 -15.64
CA GLU A 62 -5.13 -2.69 -16.26
C GLU A 62 -6.18 -3.60 -16.90
N THR A 63 -5.80 -4.81 -17.25
CA THR A 63 -6.71 -5.75 -17.90
C THR A 63 -7.67 -6.39 -16.91
N GLU A 64 -7.16 -6.88 -15.79
CA GLU A 64 -7.94 -7.60 -14.80
C GLU A 64 -8.26 -6.78 -13.55
N GLY A 65 -7.50 -5.71 -13.31
CA GLY A 65 -7.60 -4.95 -12.07
C GLY A 65 -7.09 -5.76 -10.87
N GLY A 66 -7.31 -5.26 -9.68
CA GLY A 66 -6.99 -5.98 -8.45
C GLY A 66 -5.50 -6.19 -8.19
N TYR A 67 -4.65 -5.31 -8.72
CA TYR A 67 -3.21 -5.37 -8.49
C TYR A 67 -2.61 -3.99 -8.49
N LEU A 68 -1.81 -3.70 -7.47
CA LEU A 68 -1.04 -2.46 -7.38
C LEU A 68 0.30 -2.78 -6.71
N TYR A 69 1.38 -2.39 -7.35
CA TYR A 69 2.73 -2.48 -6.80
C TYR A 69 3.35 -1.09 -6.84
N VAL A 70 3.93 -0.67 -5.73
CA VAL A 70 4.56 0.64 -5.59
C VAL A 70 5.93 0.46 -4.98
N GLU A 71 6.94 1.04 -5.61
CA GLU A 71 8.32 0.97 -5.14
C GLU A 71 8.93 2.36 -5.13
N LEU A 72 9.66 2.67 -4.06
CA LEU A 72 10.38 3.93 -3.96
C LEU A 72 11.62 3.90 -4.84
N ILE A 73 12.00 5.07 -5.36
CA ILE A 73 13.20 5.23 -6.17
C ILE A 73 14.39 5.60 -5.29
N ASP A 74 15.60 5.34 -5.78
CA ASP A 74 16.84 5.55 -5.02
C ASP A 74 17.31 7.00 -5.00
N ASN A 75 16.87 7.80 -5.94
CA ASN A 75 17.45 9.11 -6.25
C ASN A 75 16.71 10.24 -5.53
N THR A 76 16.45 10.07 -4.22
CA THR A 76 15.73 11.06 -3.42
C THR A 76 16.63 11.63 -2.34
N ASN A 77 16.35 12.87 -1.93
CA ASN A 77 17.06 13.47 -0.80
C ASN A 77 16.43 13.02 0.53
N GLN A 78 17.04 13.42 1.63
CA GLN A 78 16.59 12.96 2.96
C GLN A 78 15.19 13.44 3.30
N GLU A 79 14.84 14.67 2.94
CA GLU A 79 13.50 15.19 3.20
C GLU A 79 12.44 14.41 2.44
N GLN A 80 12.67 14.13 1.16
CA GLN A 80 11.77 13.34 0.34
C GLN A 80 11.59 11.94 0.91
N THR A 81 12.69 11.31 1.32
CA THR A 81 12.66 9.99 1.93
C THR A 81 11.83 9.98 3.21
N ASN A 82 12.05 10.98 4.07
CA ASN A 82 11.31 11.06 5.34
C ASN A 82 9.81 11.21 5.14
N ILE A 83 9.42 12.08 4.21
CA ILE A 83 7.99 12.29 3.91
C ILE A 83 7.38 11.01 3.36
N ALA A 84 8.06 10.36 2.40
CA ALA A 84 7.56 9.12 1.82
C ALA A 84 7.42 8.03 2.88
N GLN A 85 8.37 7.90 3.81
CA GLN A 85 8.30 6.90 4.87
C GLN A 85 7.13 7.16 5.81
N ILE A 86 6.86 8.41 6.17
CA ILE A 86 5.70 8.76 6.99
C ILE A 86 4.40 8.34 6.29
N LEU A 87 4.29 8.65 5.00
CA LEU A 87 3.09 8.30 4.22
C LEU A 87 2.91 6.78 4.13
N LEU A 88 4.00 6.04 3.90
CA LEU A 88 3.94 4.58 3.78
C LEU A 88 3.63 3.92 5.12
N GLU A 89 4.21 4.40 6.22
CA GLU A 89 3.90 3.87 7.55
C GLU A 89 2.44 4.16 7.90
N ASN A 90 1.94 5.33 7.54
CA ASN A 90 0.54 5.66 7.76
C ASN A 90 -0.40 4.75 6.96
N LEU A 91 -0.03 4.43 5.71
CA LEU A 91 -0.78 3.49 4.91
C LEU A 91 -0.85 2.12 5.59
N LEU A 92 0.29 1.64 6.08
CA LEU A 92 0.35 0.35 6.76
C LEU A 92 -0.57 0.33 7.99
N LEU A 93 -0.53 1.40 8.80
CA LEU A 93 -1.43 1.52 9.96
C LEU A 93 -2.90 1.48 9.53
N GLY A 94 -3.24 2.17 8.45
CA GLY A 94 -4.62 2.20 7.95
C GLY A 94 -5.09 0.83 7.47
N LEU A 95 -4.25 0.12 6.72
CA LEU A 95 -4.60 -1.22 6.25
C LEU A 95 -4.70 -2.22 7.40
N GLN A 96 -3.83 -2.11 8.39
CA GLN A 96 -3.91 -2.95 9.60
C GLN A 96 -5.20 -2.68 10.38
N ALA A 97 -5.64 -1.44 10.43
CA ALA A 97 -6.91 -1.10 11.09
C ALA A 97 -8.09 -1.75 10.37
N ILE A 98 -8.08 -1.76 9.04
CA ILE A 98 -9.11 -2.43 8.25
C ILE A 98 -9.07 -3.93 8.52
N GLU A 99 -7.87 -4.52 8.55
CA GLU A 99 -7.71 -5.96 8.80
C GLU A 99 -8.28 -6.37 10.15
N GLN A 100 -8.11 -5.56 11.18
CA GLN A 100 -8.61 -5.88 12.51
C GLN A 100 -10.12 -6.09 12.52
N GLU A 101 -10.86 -5.36 11.72
CA GLU A 101 -12.32 -5.45 11.69
C GLU A 101 -12.86 -6.31 10.56
N HIS A 102 -12.04 -6.57 9.54
CA HIS A 102 -12.49 -7.25 8.31
C HIS A 102 -11.48 -8.30 7.85
N ASP A 103 -10.97 -9.10 8.77
CA ASP A 103 -9.93 -10.09 8.48
C ASP A 103 -10.38 -11.19 7.51
N GLU A 104 -11.68 -11.35 7.31
CA GLU A 104 -12.22 -12.26 6.30
C GLU A 104 -11.99 -11.75 4.87
N PHE A 105 -11.71 -10.45 4.69
CA PHE A 105 -11.56 -9.83 3.36
C PHE A 105 -10.15 -9.36 3.05
N ILE A 106 -9.31 -9.15 4.06
CA ILE A 106 -7.98 -8.57 3.85
C ILE A 106 -6.94 -9.18 4.80
N GLN A 107 -5.75 -9.43 4.27
CA GLN A 107 -4.56 -9.83 5.02
C GLN A 107 -3.45 -8.83 4.76
N VAL A 108 -2.76 -8.39 5.81
CA VAL A 108 -1.66 -7.44 5.73
C VAL A 108 -0.43 -8.06 6.38
N LYS A 109 0.71 -8.03 5.68
CA LYS A 109 1.96 -8.54 6.24
C LYS A 109 3.13 -7.64 5.89
N THR A 110 4.19 -7.73 6.68
CA THR A 110 5.46 -7.09 6.40
C THR A 110 6.53 -8.13 6.18
N ILE A 111 7.45 -7.86 5.26
CA ILE A 111 8.53 -8.75 4.88
C ILE A 111 9.83 -7.95 5.01
N ASN A 112 10.81 -8.52 5.68
CA ASN A 112 12.13 -7.91 5.76
C ASN A 112 12.99 -8.41 4.61
N GLU A 113 13.53 -7.48 3.85
CA GLU A 113 14.49 -7.81 2.80
C GLU A 113 15.88 -7.88 3.41
N LYS A 114 16.56 -8.95 3.15
CA LYS A 114 17.93 -9.15 3.64
C LYS A 114 18.95 -8.68 2.61
#